data_45e32f8cfdca478560c32364181889b7
#
_entry.id   45e32f8cfdca478560c32364181889b7
#
_cell.length_a   1.000
_cell.length_b   1.000
_cell.length_c   1.000
_cell.angle_alpha   90.00
_cell.angle_beta   90.00
_cell.angle_gamma   90.00
#
_symmetry.space_group_name_H-M   'P 1'
#
loop_
_entity.id
_entity.type
_entity.pdbx_description
1 polymer ?
#
loop_
_entity_poly.entity_id
_entity_poly.type
_entity_poly.pdbx_seq_one_letter_code
_entity_poly.pdbx_strand_id
1 'polypeptide(L)'
;LSIRQGINGEQMARELHLDPTTVSKMKNDKRNATTDTAHFSLQVYDDGEYTQDVAHLFTDGRTAPTIDGLAVDRETPLAIMIQALEEIKDVTEVLDLKLFIRNPEHASDVEINAAETAYRESKELEWVMSNLCARIADFYKLNGKELDKAVKRKWKASEVLSI
;
A
#
# COMPACT_ATOMS: atom_id res chain seq x y z
N LEU A 1 1.51 2.39 -13.97
CA LEU A 1 2.74 3.12 -14.27
C LEU A 1 2.70 3.81 -15.63
N SER A 2 2.55 3.08 -16.74
CA SER A 2 2.58 3.65 -18.09
C SER A 2 1.48 4.69 -18.36
N ILE A 3 0.30 4.53 -17.80
CA ILE A 3 -0.83 5.47 -17.98
C ILE A 3 -0.62 6.70 -17.09
N ARG A 4 -0.20 6.53 -15.86
CA ARG A 4 -0.06 7.62 -14.87
C ARG A 4 1.15 8.51 -15.14
N GLN A 5 2.28 7.93 -15.50
CA GLN A 5 3.53 8.68 -15.73
C GLN A 5 3.85 8.93 -17.20
N GLY A 6 2.95 8.54 -18.12
CA GLY A 6 3.17 8.70 -19.55
C GLY A 6 4.34 7.87 -20.12
N ILE A 7 4.85 6.90 -19.38
CA ILE A 7 5.97 6.06 -19.76
C ILE A 7 5.50 5.06 -20.83
N ASN A 8 6.04 5.15 -22.04
CA ASN A 8 5.72 4.18 -23.07
C ASN A 8 6.50 2.87 -22.90
N GLY A 9 6.08 1.82 -23.64
CA GLY A 9 6.67 0.47 -23.51
C GLY A 9 8.15 0.40 -23.88
N GLU A 10 8.60 1.22 -24.85
CA GLU A 10 10.01 1.26 -25.26
C GLU A 10 10.88 1.96 -24.21
N GLN A 11 10.37 3.03 -23.60
CA GLN A 11 11.05 3.71 -22.51
C GLN A 11 11.17 2.76 -21.30
N MET A 12 10.07 2.09 -20.92
CA MET A 12 10.08 1.10 -19.84
C MET A 12 11.08 -0.04 -20.11
N ALA A 13 11.15 -0.52 -21.37
CA ALA A 13 12.10 -1.55 -21.76
C ALA A 13 13.56 -1.10 -21.56
N ARG A 14 13.88 0.13 -21.94
CA ARG A 14 15.22 0.70 -21.74
C ARG A 14 15.55 0.88 -20.26
N GLU A 15 14.64 1.45 -19.48
CA GLU A 15 14.86 1.75 -18.07
C GLU A 15 14.96 0.48 -17.22
N LEU A 16 14.23 -0.57 -17.56
CA LEU A 16 14.26 -1.86 -16.87
C LEU A 16 15.26 -2.87 -17.50
N HIS A 17 16.01 -2.47 -18.50
CA HIS A 17 16.95 -3.35 -19.23
C HIS A 17 16.29 -4.62 -19.79
N LEU A 18 15.06 -4.50 -20.27
CA LEU A 18 14.26 -5.58 -20.83
C LEU A 18 14.13 -5.45 -22.37
N ASP A 19 13.88 -6.59 -23.01
CA ASP A 19 13.48 -6.57 -24.40
C ASP A 19 12.07 -5.94 -24.55
N PRO A 20 11.84 -5.06 -25.56
CA PRO A 20 10.53 -4.41 -25.78
C PRO A 20 9.38 -5.41 -25.95
N THR A 21 9.65 -6.59 -26.55
CA THR A 21 8.65 -7.65 -26.71
C THR A 21 8.25 -8.25 -25.36
N THR A 22 9.19 -8.33 -24.42
CA THR A 22 8.93 -8.78 -23.05
C THR A 22 8.02 -7.80 -22.33
N VAL A 23 8.31 -6.50 -22.38
CA VAL A 23 7.46 -5.46 -21.79
C VAL A 23 6.06 -5.47 -22.42
N SER A 24 5.98 -5.61 -23.76
CA SER A 24 4.69 -5.73 -24.45
C SER A 24 3.88 -6.93 -23.98
N LYS A 25 4.53 -8.08 -23.78
CA LYS A 25 3.86 -9.28 -23.25
C LYS A 25 3.38 -9.10 -21.82
N MET A 26 4.16 -8.42 -20.95
CA MET A 26 3.77 -8.09 -19.59
C MET A 26 2.56 -7.14 -19.57
N LYS A 27 2.58 -6.10 -20.38
CA LYS A 27 1.47 -5.12 -20.50
C LYS A 27 0.15 -5.76 -20.98
N ASN A 28 0.22 -6.84 -21.71
CA ASN A 28 -0.95 -7.56 -22.27
C ASN A 28 -1.27 -8.86 -21.49
N ASP A 29 -0.81 -9.00 -20.26
CA ASP A 29 -1.02 -10.16 -19.38
C ASP A 29 -0.62 -11.52 -20.01
N LYS A 30 0.27 -11.49 -21.00
CA LYS A 30 0.80 -12.69 -21.66
C LYS A 30 2.05 -13.24 -20.98
N ARG A 31 2.60 -12.51 -20.01
CA ARG A 31 3.78 -12.90 -19.24
C ARG A 31 3.79 -12.14 -17.91
N ASN A 32 3.96 -12.85 -16.83
CA ASN A 32 4.17 -12.23 -15.51
C ASN A 32 5.58 -11.64 -15.41
N ALA A 33 5.70 -10.54 -14.65
CA ALA A 33 6.98 -10.03 -14.24
C ALA A 33 7.66 -11.04 -13.30
N THR A 34 8.97 -11.23 -13.45
CA THR A 34 9.74 -11.99 -12.46
C THR A 34 9.94 -11.16 -11.19
N THR A 35 10.20 -11.82 -10.07
CA THR A 35 10.50 -11.15 -8.80
C THR A 35 11.64 -10.15 -8.95
N ASP A 36 12.71 -10.53 -9.67
CA ASP A 36 13.86 -9.64 -9.91
C ASP A 36 13.46 -8.40 -10.72
N THR A 37 12.65 -8.59 -11.77
CA THR A 37 12.13 -7.47 -12.57
C THR A 37 11.27 -6.54 -11.73
N ALA A 38 10.39 -7.09 -10.89
CA ALA A 38 9.54 -6.30 -9.99
C ALA A 38 10.39 -5.54 -8.97
N HIS A 39 11.33 -6.21 -8.32
CA HIS A 39 12.24 -5.57 -7.36
C HIS A 39 13.06 -4.44 -8.01
N PHE A 40 13.62 -4.67 -9.18
CA PHE A 40 14.38 -3.67 -9.91
C PHE A 40 13.49 -2.48 -10.32
N SER A 41 12.27 -2.73 -10.78
CA SER A 41 11.34 -1.67 -11.15
C SER A 41 10.98 -0.75 -9.97
N LEU A 42 10.88 -1.29 -8.75
CA LEU A 42 10.68 -0.50 -7.54
C LEU A 42 11.90 0.37 -7.17
N GLN A 43 13.10 0.00 -7.65
CA GLN A 43 14.28 0.86 -7.48
C GLN A 43 14.30 2.00 -8.48
N VAL A 44 13.85 1.74 -9.72
CA VAL A 44 13.83 2.73 -10.81
C VAL A 44 12.71 3.76 -10.63
N TYR A 45 11.51 3.29 -10.30
CA TYR A 45 10.33 4.13 -10.19
C TYR A 45 10.01 4.50 -8.74
N ASP A 46 9.91 5.80 -8.45
CA ASP A 46 9.42 6.31 -7.17
C ASP A 46 7.93 6.68 -7.33
N ASP A 47 7.08 5.66 -7.35
CA ASP A 47 5.64 5.78 -7.50
C ASP A 47 4.96 4.94 -6.41
N GLY A 48 4.26 5.62 -5.49
CA GLY A 48 3.66 4.98 -4.33
C GLY A 48 2.55 3.99 -4.68
N GLU A 49 1.68 4.34 -5.65
CA GLU A 49 0.61 3.44 -6.09
C GLU A 49 1.18 2.21 -6.81
N TYR A 50 2.20 2.40 -7.65
CA TYR A 50 2.88 1.27 -8.28
C TYR A 50 3.55 0.35 -7.27
N THR A 51 4.15 0.92 -6.23
CA THR A 51 4.73 0.15 -5.13
C THR A 51 3.68 -0.67 -4.41
N GLN A 52 2.49 -0.11 -4.17
CA GLN A 52 1.36 -0.84 -3.59
C GLN A 52 0.88 -1.99 -4.49
N ASP A 53 0.67 -1.73 -5.78
CA ASP A 53 0.23 -2.75 -6.75
C ASP A 53 1.20 -3.92 -6.79
N VAL A 54 2.50 -3.65 -6.83
CA VAL A 54 3.55 -4.69 -6.82
C VAL A 54 3.51 -5.45 -5.48
N ALA A 55 3.45 -4.76 -4.35
CA ALA A 55 3.40 -5.41 -3.05
C ALA A 55 2.14 -6.26 -2.89
N HIS A 56 0.98 -5.74 -3.32
CA HIS A 56 -0.29 -6.47 -3.30
C HIS A 56 -0.23 -7.76 -4.10
N LEU A 57 0.31 -7.71 -5.32
CA LEU A 57 0.48 -8.87 -6.17
C LEU A 57 1.40 -9.94 -5.54
N PHE A 58 2.54 -9.53 -4.99
CA PHE A 58 3.53 -10.46 -4.43
C PHE A 58 3.21 -10.95 -3.01
N THR A 59 2.19 -10.41 -2.39
CA THR A 59 1.70 -10.85 -1.07
C THR A 59 0.36 -11.58 -1.13
N ASP A 60 -0.07 -11.98 -2.32
CA ASP A 60 -1.37 -12.63 -2.54
C ASP A 60 -2.53 -11.82 -1.92
N GLY A 61 -2.51 -10.50 -2.13
CA GLY A 61 -3.57 -9.59 -1.67
C GLY A 61 -3.51 -9.19 -0.19
N ARG A 62 -2.43 -9.48 0.52
CA ARG A 62 -2.32 -9.16 1.97
C ARG A 62 -1.97 -7.71 2.26
N THR A 63 -1.33 -7.02 1.34
CA THR A 63 -1.04 -5.58 1.46
C THR A 63 -2.14 -4.74 0.82
N ALA A 64 -2.12 -3.44 1.05
CA ALA A 64 -3.09 -2.52 0.48
C ALA A 64 -3.12 -2.58 -1.05
N PRO A 65 -4.29 -2.76 -1.69
CA PRO A 65 -4.44 -2.51 -3.12
C PRO A 65 -4.41 -1.00 -3.40
N THR A 66 -4.15 -0.62 -4.65
CA THR A 66 -4.41 0.76 -5.07
C THR A 66 -5.92 1.01 -5.11
N ILE A 67 -6.38 2.04 -4.40
CA ILE A 67 -7.79 2.46 -4.41
C ILE A 67 -8.02 3.35 -5.65
N ASP A 68 -8.54 2.75 -6.71
CA ASP A 68 -8.74 3.38 -8.02
C ASP A 68 -10.18 3.31 -8.54
N GLY A 69 -11.13 2.97 -7.68
CA GLY A 69 -12.55 2.88 -7.99
C GLY A 69 -13.14 4.20 -8.49
N LEU A 70 -14.21 4.12 -9.29
CA LEU A 70 -14.89 5.28 -9.90
C LEU A 70 -15.44 6.29 -8.86
N ALA A 71 -15.67 5.85 -7.64
CA ALA A 71 -16.16 6.70 -6.54
C ALA A 71 -15.06 7.57 -5.92
N VAL A 72 -13.79 7.36 -6.28
CA VAL A 72 -12.66 8.05 -5.67
C VAL A 72 -12.10 9.06 -6.64
N ASP A 73 -12.18 10.35 -6.28
CA ASP A 73 -11.48 11.41 -7.02
C ASP A 73 -9.97 11.17 -6.98
N ARG A 74 -9.36 11.12 -8.15
CA ARG A 74 -7.92 10.87 -8.31
C ARG A 74 -7.10 12.13 -8.51
N GLU A 75 -7.72 13.27 -8.70
CA GLU A 75 -7.02 14.54 -8.98
C GLU A 75 -6.41 15.13 -7.71
N THR A 76 -7.05 14.88 -6.55
CA THR A 76 -6.58 15.39 -5.25
C THR A 76 -6.56 14.29 -4.18
N PRO A 77 -5.74 14.41 -3.13
CA PRO A 77 -5.78 13.48 -2.00
C PRO A 77 -7.01 13.66 -1.09
N LEU A 78 -7.88 14.66 -1.37
CA LEU A 78 -8.98 15.05 -0.47
C LEU A 78 -9.97 13.91 -0.19
N ALA A 79 -10.41 13.18 -1.23
CA ALA A 79 -11.37 12.11 -1.07
C ALA A 79 -10.82 10.96 -0.19
N ILE A 80 -9.58 10.56 -0.43
CA ILE A 80 -8.88 9.55 0.40
C ILE A 80 -8.65 10.07 1.82
N MET A 81 -8.38 11.36 2.01
CA MET A 81 -8.21 11.95 3.33
C MET A 81 -9.52 11.94 4.13
N ILE A 82 -10.66 12.24 3.49
CA ILE A 82 -11.98 12.15 4.14
C ILE A 82 -12.25 10.72 4.57
N GLN A 83 -12.04 9.74 3.68
CA GLN A 83 -12.19 8.33 4.01
C GLN A 83 -11.27 7.90 5.14
N ALA A 84 -10.01 8.34 5.17
CA ALA A 84 -9.08 8.04 6.26
C ALA A 84 -9.58 8.55 7.62
N LEU A 85 -10.23 9.71 7.65
CA LEU A 85 -10.83 10.24 8.89
C LEU A 85 -12.03 9.42 9.36
N GLU A 86 -12.83 8.88 8.44
CA GLU A 86 -13.93 7.97 8.74
C GLU A 86 -13.38 6.64 9.31
N GLU A 87 -12.40 6.02 8.64
CA GLU A 87 -11.79 4.77 9.12
C GLU A 87 -11.09 4.93 10.48
N ILE A 88 -10.45 6.07 10.75
CA ILE A 88 -9.88 6.38 12.07
C ILE A 88 -10.96 6.35 13.16
N LYS A 89 -12.13 6.90 12.88
CA LYS A 89 -13.26 6.89 13.80
C LYS A 89 -13.74 5.47 14.05
N ASP A 90 -13.97 4.69 12.99
CA ASP A 90 -14.48 3.33 13.07
C ASP A 90 -13.51 2.41 13.84
N VAL A 91 -12.20 2.48 13.56
CA VAL A 91 -11.18 1.79 14.35
C VAL A 91 -11.20 2.21 15.82
N THR A 92 -11.33 3.51 16.09
CA THR A 92 -11.35 4.02 17.47
C THR A 92 -12.56 3.51 18.26
N GLU A 93 -13.69 3.30 17.60
CA GLU A 93 -14.92 2.79 18.23
C GLU A 93 -14.82 1.29 18.58
N VAL A 94 -14.07 0.49 17.81
CA VAL A 94 -13.98 -0.97 18.01
C VAL A 94 -12.74 -1.41 18.79
N LEU A 95 -11.69 -0.57 18.91
CA LEU A 95 -10.50 -0.90 19.68
C LEU A 95 -10.75 -0.74 21.19
N ASP A 96 -11.09 -1.83 21.86
CA ASP A 96 -11.16 -1.90 23.32
C ASP A 96 -9.91 -2.62 23.84
N LEU A 97 -9.17 -1.97 24.76
CA LEU A 97 -8.01 -2.56 25.43
C LEU A 97 -8.33 -3.87 26.13
N LYS A 98 -9.58 -4.08 26.54
CA LYS A 98 -10.02 -5.32 27.20
C LYS A 98 -9.96 -6.53 26.27
N LEU A 99 -10.04 -6.37 24.95
CA LEU A 99 -9.96 -7.46 23.98
C LEU A 99 -8.62 -8.22 24.05
N PHE A 100 -7.57 -7.58 24.54
CA PHE A 100 -6.21 -8.12 24.52
C PHE A 100 -5.68 -8.49 25.91
N ILE A 101 -6.52 -8.44 26.95
CA ILE A 101 -6.12 -8.73 28.34
C ILE A 101 -6.22 -10.24 28.64
N ARG A 102 -7.19 -10.94 28.05
CA ARG A 102 -7.42 -12.35 28.30
C ARG A 102 -6.58 -13.27 27.40
N ASN A 103 -6.24 -14.43 27.92
CA ASN A 103 -5.67 -15.49 27.09
C ASN A 103 -6.72 -15.92 26.03
N PRO A 104 -6.35 -15.96 24.73
CA PRO A 104 -7.25 -16.36 23.65
C PRO A 104 -7.91 -17.73 23.84
N GLU A 105 -7.26 -18.66 24.56
CA GLU A 105 -7.80 -20.01 24.88
C GLU A 105 -9.09 -19.97 25.75
N HIS A 106 -9.36 -18.83 26.39
CA HIS A 106 -10.53 -18.63 27.25
C HIS A 106 -11.45 -17.52 26.72
N ALA A 107 -11.25 -17.09 25.48
CA ALA A 107 -12.09 -16.08 24.86
C ALA A 107 -13.47 -16.65 24.54
N SER A 108 -14.51 -15.90 24.84
CA SER A 108 -15.88 -16.19 24.41
C SER A 108 -16.07 -15.86 22.92
N ASP A 109 -17.10 -16.43 22.29
CA ASP A 109 -17.45 -16.12 20.89
C ASP A 109 -17.69 -14.62 20.69
N VAL A 110 -18.20 -13.91 21.69
CA VAL A 110 -18.41 -12.46 21.64
C VAL A 110 -17.07 -11.72 21.58
N GLU A 111 -16.08 -12.14 22.38
CA GLU A 111 -14.75 -11.55 22.36
C GLU A 111 -14.01 -11.86 21.06
N ILE A 112 -14.17 -13.06 20.51
CA ILE A 112 -13.61 -13.44 19.20
C ILE A 112 -14.19 -12.57 18.09
N ASN A 113 -15.52 -12.44 18.03
CA ASN A 113 -16.19 -11.60 17.02
C ASN A 113 -15.79 -10.12 17.13
N ALA A 114 -15.62 -9.61 18.35
CA ALA A 114 -15.13 -8.24 18.56
C ALA A 114 -13.68 -8.06 18.07
N ALA A 115 -12.82 -9.06 18.31
CA ALA A 115 -11.45 -9.05 17.81
C ALA A 115 -11.39 -9.14 16.27
N GLU A 116 -12.24 -9.95 15.64
CA GLU A 116 -12.36 -10.03 14.19
C GLU A 116 -12.82 -8.69 13.59
N THR A 117 -13.77 -8.02 14.24
CA THR A 117 -14.23 -6.68 13.82
C THR A 117 -13.09 -5.69 13.94
N ALA A 118 -12.41 -5.61 15.08
CA ALA A 118 -11.27 -4.74 15.29
C ALA A 118 -10.14 -5.00 14.26
N TYR A 119 -9.90 -6.26 13.89
CA TYR A 119 -8.94 -6.60 12.84
C TYR A 119 -9.37 -6.06 11.47
N ARG A 120 -10.64 -6.22 11.07
CA ARG A 120 -11.13 -5.75 9.77
C ARG A 120 -11.04 -4.25 9.66
N GLU A 121 -11.58 -3.51 10.63
CA GLU A 121 -11.53 -2.04 10.64
C GLU A 121 -10.06 -1.54 10.63
N SER A 122 -9.18 -2.16 11.42
CA SER A 122 -7.75 -1.81 11.40
C SER A 122 -7.11 -2.08 10.04
N LYS A 123 -7.56 -3.10 9.32
CA LYS A 123 -7.06 -3.44 7.98
C LYS A 123 -7.55 -2.45 6.92
N GLU A 124 -8.80 -2.01 7.03
CA GLU A 124 -9.36 -0.98 6.16
C GLU A 124 -8.64 0.35 6.35
N LEU A 125 -8.38 0.75 7.58
CA LEU A 125 -7.56 1.92 7.89
C LEU A 125 -6.13 1.80 7.32
N GLU A 126 -5.46 0.65 7.49
CA GLU A 126 -4.13 0.41 6.89
C GLU A 126 -4.16 0.65 5.38
N TRP A 127 -5.17 0.14 4.69
CA TRP A 127 -5.29 0.26 3.25
C TRP A 127 -5.52 1.70 2.81
N VAL A 128 -6.44 2.41 3.47
CA VAL A 128 -6.73 3.81 3.17
C VAL A 128 -5.52 4.70 3.48
N MET A 129 -4.87 4.53 4.62
CA MET A 129 -3.69 5.31 4.99
C MET A 129 -2.51 5.08 4.04
N SER A 130 -2.30 3.85 3.58
CA SER A 130 -1.27 3.54 2.59
C SER A 130 -1.51 4.28 1.28
N ASN A 131 -2.76 4.28 0.79
CA ASN A 131 -3.17 5.02 -0.40
C ASN A 131 -3.06 6.55 -0.20
N LEU A 132 -3.42 7.06 0.97
CA LEU A 132 -3.29 8.49 1.29
C LEU A 132 -1.82 8.94 1.21
N CYS A 133 -0.90 8.16 1.78
CA CYS A 133 0.54 8.45 1.70
C CYS A 133 1.02 8.50 0.24
N ALA A 134 0.65 7.52 -0.58
CA ALA A 134 0.98 7.48 -2.00
C ALA A 134 0.44 8.71 -2.75
N ARG A 135 -0.83 9.07 -2.51
CA ARG A 135 -1.49 10.24 -3.14
C ARG A 135 -0.86 11.57 -2.73
N ILE A 136 -0.53 11.74 -1.45
CA ILE A 136 0.16 12.94 -0.97
C ILE A 136 1.53 13.06 -1.65
N ALA A 137 2.29 11.97 -1.70
CA ALA A 137 3.61 11.98 -2.33
C ALA A 137 3.52 12.34 -3.81
N ASP A 138 2.58 11.76 -4.54
CA ASP A 138 2.39 12.07 -5.97
C ASP A 138 1.89 13.50 -6.19
N PHE A 139 0.90 13.96 -5.46
CA PHE A 139 0.29 15.29 -5.61
C PHE A 139 1.31 16.42 -5.38
N TYR A 140 2.14 16.29 -4.34
CA TYR A 140 3.17 17.28 -4.02
C TYR A 140 4.54 16.98 -4.61
N LYS A 141 4.68 15.94 -5.44
CA LYS A 141 5.95 15.50 -6.06
C LYS A 141 7.05 15.27 -5.03
N LEU A 142 6.69 14.62 -3.92
CA LEU A 142 7.62 14.30 -2.84
C LEU A 142 8.45 13.05 -3.21
N ASN A 143 9.66 12.96 -2.63
CA ASN A 143 10.45 11.74 -2.72
C ASN A 143 9.98 10.74 -1.65
N GLY A 144 9.10 9.81 -2.03
CA GLY A 144 8.51 8.83 -1.13
C GLY A 144 9.56 7.94 -0.46
N LYS A 145 10.57 7.50 -1.20
CA LYS A 145 11.65 6.65 -0.66
C LYS A 145 12.45 7.33 0.46
N GLU A 146 12.72 8.62 0.35
CA GLU A 146 13.43 9.35 1.41
C GLU A 146 12.54 9.58 2.63
N LEU A 147 11.23 9.81 2.43
CA LEU A 147 10.27 9.93 3.52
C LEU A 147 10.14 8.60 4.28
N ASP A 148 10.05 7.48 3.59
CA ASP A 148 10.01 6.14 4.20
C ASP A 148 11.27 5.85 5.03
N LYS A 149 12.45 6.22 4.50
CA LYS A 149 13.70 6.11 5.25
C LYS A 149 13.69 6.99 6.50
N ALA A 150 13.10 8.18 6.43
CA ALA A 150 12.97 9.08 7.58
C ALA A 150 12.06 8.48 8.67
N VAL A 151 10.93 7.90 8.28
CA VAL A 151 10.02 7.17 9.20
C VAL A 151 10.75 6.00 9.84
N LYS A 152 11.43 5.16 9.07
CA LYS A 152 12.21 4.02 9.59
C LYS A 152 13.28 4.48 10.59
N ARG A 153 14.01 5.55 10.28
CA ARG A 153 15.02 6.11 11.21
C ARG A 153 14.40 6.57 12.52
N LYS A 154 13.26 7.27 12.46
CA LYS A 154 12.50 7.70 13.66
C LYS A 154 12.11 6.51 14.54
N TRP A 155 11.56 5.46 13.95
CA TRP A 155 11.10 4.28 14.67
C TRP A 155 12.23 3.44 15.24
N LYS A 156 13.39 3.40 14.56
CA LYS A 156 14.61 2.81 15.13
C LYS A 156 15.11 3.62 16.33
N ALA A 157 15.12 4.93 16.24
CA ALA A 157 15.57 5.80 17.33
C ALA A 157 14.66 5.71 18.58
N SER A 158 13.39 5.36 18.41
CA SER A 158 12.43 5.11 19.50
C SER A 158 12.31 3.63 19.88
N GLU A 159 13.21 2.78 19.44
CA GLU A 159 13.27 1.33 19.72
C GLU A 159 12.00 0.53 19.31
N VAL A 160 11.16 1.10 18.46
CA VAL A 160 9.97 0.42 17.92
C VAL A 160 10.35 -0.56 16.82
N LEU A 161 11.45 -0.31 16.10
CA LEU A 161 12.00 -1.22 15.09
C LEU A 161 13.41 -1.66 15.48
N SER A 162 13.67 -2.96 15.35
CA SER A 162 14.98 -3.59 15.60
C SER A 162 15.82 -3.85 14.35
N ILE A 163 15.28 -3.53 13.15
CA ILE A 163 15.90 -3.82 11.84
C ILE A 163 16.64 -2.62 11.29
#